data_35175cf24982bfc63f4566a19589c662
#
_entry.id   35175cf24982bfc63f4566a19589c662
#
_cell.length_a   1.000
_cell.length_b   1.000
_cell.length_c   1.000
_cell.angle_alpha   90.00
_cell.angle_beta   90.00
_cell.angle_gamma   90.00
#
_symmetry.space_group_name_H-M   'P 1'
#
loop_
_entity.id
_entity.type
_entity.pdbx_description
1 polymer ?
#
loop_
_entity_poly.entity_id
_entity_poly.type
_entity_poly.pdbx_seq_one_letter_code
_entity_poly.pdbx_strand_id
1 'polypeptide(L)'
;MAATRSGRTSRSDCSTTPASSAPAGMKKTGVGRRSRRRNPLRNADLISLRLDVRMAPKYHPTPLSGGDRKALAKELGKARAMANILAAQSTEMRAKGEAMIQQADRLLCERWNERMWSDGEPIDPSPTIDQAVNGGFPWLEIRCAHCKTPSDVDLAAMKHPPSTFLHDLASRLRCRKCAKAGRRPSATLLQLTWQPRHTRTES
;
A
#
# COMPACT_ATOMS: atom_id res chain seq x y z
N MET A 1 63.25 -9.49 -19.25
CA MET A 1 62.57 -10.15 -20.39
C MET A 1 61.08 -9.84 -20.18
N ALA A 2 60.61 -8.79 -20.81
CA ALA A 2 59.89 -8.73 -22.09
C ALA A 2 58.68 -9.67 -22.11
N ALA A 3 57.47 -9.13 -22.08
CA ALA A 3 56.70 -8.75 -23.26
C ALA A 3 55.35 -8.12 -22.91
N THR A 4 55.15 -6.93 -23.34
CA THR A 4 54.04 -6.21 -23.91
C THR A 4 53.03 -7.02 -24.71
N ARG A 5 51.71 -6.70 -24.52
CA ARG A 5 50.67 -6.69 -25.58
C ARG A 5 49.45 -5.95 -25.02
N SER A 6 49.22 -4.78 -25.32
CA SER A 6 48.54 -4.02 -26.39
C SER A 6 47.39 -4.82 -27.05
N GLY A 7 46.19 -4.41 -26.82
CA GLY A 7 44.95 -4.83 -27.43
C GLY A 7 43.91 -3.71 -27.39
N ARG A 8 43.92 -2.94 -28.40
CA ARG A 8 43.10 -1.85 -28.93
C ARG A 8 41.76 -2.43 -29.44
N THR A 9 40.82 -1.52 -29.65
CA THR A 9 39.53 -1.56 -30.39
C THR A 9 38.33 -1.93 -29.51
N SER A 10 37.23 -1.27 -29.64
CA SER A 10 36.66 -0.45 -30.73
C SER A 10 35.53 0.46 -30.18
N ARG A 11 35.53 1.66 -30.63
CA ARG A 11 34.39 2.58 -30.59
C ARG A 11 33.23 1.97 -31.39
N SER A 12 32.03 2.09 -30.85
CA SER A 12 30.80 2.06 -31.64
C SER A 12 29.95 3.23 -31.25
N ASP A 13 30.12 4.30 -32.03
CA ASP A 13 29.15 5.38 -32.15
C ASP A 13 27.85 4.80 -32.69
N CYS A 14 26.76 5.06 -32.01
CA CYS A 14 25.43 5.01 -32.62
C CYS A 14 24.60 6.15 -32.05
N SER A 15 24.79 7.30 -32.66
CA SER A 15 23.88 8.42 -32.71
C SER A 15 22.61 7.99 -33.44
N THR A 16 21.47 8.10 -32.80
CA THR A 16 20.21 8.40 -33.52
C THR A 16 19.19 8.95 -32.51
N THR A 17 19.08 10.24 -32.48
CA THR A 17 17.90 11.00 -32.04
C THR A 17 16.83 10.89 -33.11
N PRO A 18 15.57 10.73 -32.75
CA PRO A 18 14.52 11.46 -33.44
C PRO A 18 13.84 12.48 -32.53
N ALA A 19 13.91 13.71 -32.99
CA ALA A 19 12.99 14.78 -32.63
C ALA A 19 11.54 14.31 -32.89
N SER A 20 10.65 14.44 -31.93
CA SER A 20 9.21 14.40 -32.17
C SER A 20 8.55 15.57 -31.45
N SER A 21 8.25 16.51 -32.27
CA SER A 21 7.22 17.53 -32.28
C SER A 21 6.18 17.48 -31.16
N ALA A 22 6.11 18.61 -30.45
CA ALA A 22 4.98 19.03 -29.65
C ALA A 22 3.74 19.33 -30.54
N PRO A 23 2.55 18.98 -30.17
CA PRO A 23 1.36 19.65 -30.63
C PRO A 23 0.97 20.78 -29.66
N ALA A 24 0.95 21.96 -30.23
CA ALA A 24 0.36 23.16 -29.66
C ALA A 24 -1.18 23.00 -29.53
N GLY A 25 -1.71 23.61 -28.48
CA GLY A 25 -3.06 24.18 -28.53
C GLY A 25 -4.16 23.25 -28.08
N MET A 26 -4.50 23.28 -26.80
CA MET A 26 -5.83 22.91 -26.37
C MET A 26 -6.44 24.02 -25.50
N LYS A 27 -7.44 24.64 -26.12
CA LYS A 27 -8.22 25.79 -25.66
C LYS A 27 -8.89 25.47 -24.31
N LYS A 28 -8.82 26.43 -23.40
CA LYS A 28 -9.64 26.50 -22.19
C LYS A 28 -11.11 26.60 -22.62
N THR A 29 -11.87 25.57 -22.42
CA THR A 29 -13.31 25.62 -22.54
C THR A 29 -13.94 25.37 -21.18
N GLY A 30 -14.68 26.38 -20.73
CA GLY A 30 -15.98 26.23 -20.12
C GLY A 30 -16.04 25.62 -18.73
N VAL A 31 -16.12 26.52 -17.75
CA VAL A 31 -16.75 26.24 -16.45
C VAL A 31 -18.14 25.65 -16.68
N GLY A 32 -18.25 24.35 -16.76
CA GLY A 32 -19.50 23.63 -16.75
C GLY A 32 -20.07 23.62 -15.33
N ARG A 33 -21.12 24.42 -15.11
CA ARG A 33 -22.03 24.28 -13.96
C ARG A 33 -22.34 22.79 -13.77
N ARG A 34 -21.84 22.19 -12.71
CA ARG A 34 -22.30 20.88 -12.23
C ARG A 34 -23.77 21.04 -11.84
N SER A 35 -24.67 20.76 -12.79
CA SER A 35 -26.04 20.49 -12.48
C SER A 35 -26.06 19.33 -11.47
N ARG A 36 -26.51 19.62 -10.27
CA ARG A 36 -26.89 18.58 -9.30
C ARG A 36 -27.93 17.70 -9.98
N ARG A 37 -27.50 16.62 -10.63
CA ARG A 37 -28.42 15.56 -11.00
C ARG A 37 -29.00 15.04 -9.69
N ARG A 38 -30.22 15.48 -9.41
CA ARG A 38 -31.09 14.89 -8.39
C ARG A 38 -31.18 13.41 -8.73
N ASN A 39 -30.66 12.60 -7.83
CA ASN A 39 -30.69 11.15 -7.93
C ASN A 39 -32.19 10.74 -7.88
N PRO A 40 -32.79 10.23 -8.99
CA PRO A 40 -34.21 9.92 -9.00
C PRO A 40 -34.57 8.70 -8.13
N LEU A 41 -33.57 8.07 -7.49
CA LEU A 41 -33.80 6.89 -6.66
C LEU A 41 -34.14 7.21 -5.18
N ARG A 42 -34.26 8.49 -4.81
CA ARG A 42 -34.68 8.85 -3.43
C ARG A 42 -36.18 8.95 -3.23
N ASN A 43 -36.97 8.80 -4.27
CA ASN A 43 -38.43 8.72 -4.19
C ASN A 43 -38.93 7.38 -4.72
N ALA A 44 -38.19 6.29 -4.50
CA ALA A 44 -38.88 5.02 -4.38
C ALA A 44 -39.73 5.17 -3.12
N ASP A 45 -40.99 5.56 -3.34
CA ASP A 45 -42.03 5.42 -2.38
C ASP A 45 -41.84 4.06 -1.71
N LEU A 46 -41.46 4.13 -0.45
CA LEU A 46 -41.74 3.07 0.49
C LEU A 46 -43.28 2.93 0.46
N ILE A 47 -43.79 2.34 -0.61
CA ILE A 47 -45.07 1.67 -0.57
C ILE A 47 -44.89 0.71 0.58
N SER A 48 -45.26 1.19 1.74
CA SER A 48 -45.44 0.41 2.93
C SER A 48 -46.42 -0.69 2.52
N LEU A 49 -45.89 -1.75 1.95
CA LEU A 49 -46.52 -3.03 1.94
C LEU A 49 -46.74 -3.39 3.39
N ARG A 50 -47.73 -2.78 4.00
CA ARG A 50 -48.41 -3.36 5.16
C ARG A 50 -48.91 -4.70 4.67
N LEU A 51 -48.02 -5.67 4.59
CA LEU A 51 -48.39 -7.07 4.56
C LEU A 51 -49.27 -7.24 5.79
N ASP A 52 -50.54 -7.40 5.50
CA ASP A 52 -51.56 -7.66 6.50
C ASP A 52 -51.20 -9.02 7.10
N VAL A 53 -50.33 -8.97 8.13
CA VAL A 53 -49.83 -10.13 8.89
C VAL A 53 -51.03 -10.90 9.50
N ARG A 54 -52.26 -10.33 9.45
CA ARG A 54 -53.46 -10.97 9.96
C ARG A 54 -53.96 -12.16 9.14
N MET A 55 -53.54 -12.30 7.88
CA MET A 55 -53.99 -13.37 6.99
C MET A 55 -52.96 -14.47 6.74
N ALA A 56 -51.78 -14.38 7.32
CA ALA A 56 -50.85 -15.50 7.24
C ALA A 56 -51.43 -16.67 8.03
N PRO A 57 -51.70 -17.83 7.37
CA PRO A 57 -52.17 -19.02 8.11
C PRO A 57 -51.13 -19.30 9.22
N LYS A 58 -51.64 -19.44 10.45
CA LYS A 58 -50.80 -19.85 11.57
C LYS A 58 -50.30 -21.26 11.32
N TYR A 59 -49.24 -21.39 10.53
CA TYR A 59 -48.59 -22.67 10.28
C TYR A 59 -47.89 -23.11 11.57
N HIS A 60 -48.57 -24.00 12.30
CA HIS A 60 -47.95 -24.69 13.39
C HIS A 60 -47.31 -25.95 12.82
N PRO A 61 -45.97 -25.98 12.64
CA PRO A 61 -45.34 -27.20 12.16
C PRO A 61 -45.66 -28.34 13.12
N THR A 62 -46.09 -29.47 12.57
CA THR A 62 -46.31 -30.68 13.36
C THR A 62 -45.02 -31.02 14.12
N PRO A 63 -45.10 -31.36 15.38
CA PRO A 63 -43.90 -31.72 16.15
C PRO A 63 -43.21 -32.91 15.49
N LEU A 64 -41.89 -32.74 15.24
CA LEU A 64 -41.07 -33.78 14.63
C LEU A 64 -41.13 -35.09 15.44
N SER A 65 -41.25 -36.21 14.75
CA SER A 65 -41.15 -37.52 15.37
C SER A 65 -39.78 -37.74 16.00
N GLY A 66 -39.64 -38.66 16.93
CA GLY A 66 -38.34 -38.97 17.55
C GLY A 66 -37.30 -39.45 16.54
N GLY A 67 -37.71 -40.12 15.47
CA GLY A 67 -36.83 -40.53 14.36
C GLY A 67 -36.35 -39.33 13.53
N ASP A 68 -37.25 -38.42 13.21
CA ASP A 68 -36.91 -37.22 12.42
C ASP A 68 -35.96 -36.30 13.18
N ARG A 69 -36.13 -36.17 14.50
CA ARG A 69 -35.20 -35.38 15.34
C ARG A 69 -33.80 -35.95 15.32
N LYS A 70 -33.62 -37.28 15.39
CA LYS A 70 -32.32 -37.96 15.31
C LYS A 70 -31.68 -37.78 13.94
N ALA A 71 -32.46 -37.93 12.87
CA ALA A 71 -31.99 -37.71 11.50
C ALA A 71 -31.52 -36.27 11.31
N LEU A 72 -32.32 -35.30 11.72
CA LEU A 72 -32.00 -33.88 11.64
C LEU A 72 -30.74 -33.51 12.46
N ALA A 73 -30.60 -34.07 13.67
CA ALA A 73 -29.43 -33.86 14.50
C ALA A 73 -28.15 -34.41 13.83
N LYS A 74 -28.24 -35.54 13.14
CA LYS A 74 -27.12 -36.13 12.37
C LYS A 74 -26.73 -35.26 11.19
N GLU A 75 -27.70 -34.78 10.43
CA GLU A 75 -27.42 -33.88 9.29
C GLU A 75 -26.87 -32.53 9.77
N LEU A 76 -27.38 -31.96 10.84
CA LEU A 76 -26.86 -30.76 11.45
C LEU A 76 -25.39 -30.93 11.91
N GLY A 77 -25.08 -32.11 12.47
CA GLY A 77 -23.71 -32.47 12.84
C GLY A 77 -22.77 -32.50 11.64
N LYS A 78 -23.20 -33.12 10.53
CA LYS A 78 -22.42 -33.12 9.27
C LYS A 78 -22.24 -31.69 8.70
N ALA A 79 -23.29 -30.88 8.67
CA ALA A 79 -23.25 -29.53 8.20
C ALA A 79 -22.28 -28.67 9.02
N ARG A 80 -22.31 -28.81 10.36
CA ARG A 80 -21.35 -28.11 11.24
C ARG A 80 -19.91 -28.55 10.99
N ALA A 81 -19.67 -29.87 10.84
CA ALA A 81 -18.34 -30.36 10.53
C ALA A 81 -17.82 -29.82 9.20
N MET A 82 -18.65 -29.79 8.16
CA MET A 82 -18.30 -29.19 6.86
C MET A 82 -18.03 -27.70 6.97
N ALA A 83 -18.86 -26.96 7.71
CA ALA A 83 -18.66 -25.53 7.94
C ALA A 83 -17.32 -25.24 8.64
N ASN A 84 -16.93 -26.06 9.60
CA ASN A 84 -15.64 -25.92 10.28
C ASN A 84 -14.45 -26.18 9.35
N ILE A 85 -14.54 -27.16 8.47
CA ILE A 85 -13.51 -27.44 7.46
C ILE A 85 -13.37 -26.26 6.51
N LEU A 86 -14.47 -25.74 5.99
CA LEU A 86 -14.45 -24.58 5.07
C LEU A 86 -13.92 -23.30 5.76
N ALA A 87 -14.27 -23.09 7.03
CA ALA A 87 -13.73 -21.99 7.82
C ALA A 87 -12.20 -22.11 8.00
N ALA A 88 -11.72 -23.32 8.34
CA ALA A 88 -10.28 -23.56 8.47
C ALA A 88 -9.53 -23.33 7.14
N GLN A 89 -10.05 -23.83 6.02
CA GLN A 89 -9.47 -23.59 4.69
C GLN A 89 -9.46 -22.08 4.33
N SER A 90 -10.54 -21.38 4.64
CA SER A 90 -10.62 -19.92 4.41
C SER A 90 -9.57 -19.15 5.20
N THR A 91 -9.35 -19.51 6.47
CA THR A 91 -8.32 -18.86 7.31
C THR A 91 -6.91 -19.16 6.80
N GLU A 92 -6.65 -20.41 6.40
CA GLU A 92 -5.36 -20.80 5.81
C GLU A 92 -5.06 -20.05 4.50
N MET A 93 -6.06 -19.95 3.62
CA MET A 93 -5.90 -19.19 2.37
C MET A 93 -5.63 -17.71 2.60
N ARG A 94 -6.30 -17.09 3.58
CA ARG A 94 -6.02 -15.70 3.96
C ARG A 94 -4.60 -15.53 4.48
N ALA A 95 -4.16 -16.39 5.39
CA ALA A 95 -2.81 -16.34 5.94
C ALA A 95 -1.74 -16.49 4.83
N LYS A 96 -1.95 -17.40 3.87
CA LYS A 96 -1.07 -17.53 2.70
C LYS A 96 -1.07 -16.26 1.84
N GLY A 97 -2.23 -15.66 1.61
CA GLY A 97 -2.34 -14.40 0.86
C GLY A 97 -1.59 -13.25 1.54
N GLU A 98 -1.77 -13.09 2.84
CA GLU A 98 -1.07 -12.08 3.65
C GLU A 98 0.45 -12.28 3.62
N ALA A 99 0.92 -13.53 3.77
CA ALA A 99 2.34 -13.84 3.69
C ALA A 99 2.95 -13.52 2.30
N MET A 100 2.20 -13.79 1.23
CA MET A 100 2.64 -13.44 -0.13
C MET A 100 2.72 -11.93 -0.35
N ILE A 101 1.76 -11.17 0.16
CA ILE A 101 1.76 -9.70 0.09
C ILE A 101 2.97 -9.16 0.86
N GLN A 102 3.18 -9.64 2.08
CA GLN A 102 4.33 -9.25 2.90
C GLN A 102 5.67 -9.53 2.21
N GLN A 103 5.80 -10.68 1.58
CA GLN A 103 7.00 -11.03 0.81
C GLN A 103 7.19 -10.11 -0.40
N ALA A 104 6.12 -9.77 -1.12
CA ALA A 104 6.18 -8.85 -2.25
C ALA A 104 6.62 -7.44 -1.82
N ASP A 105 6.04 -6.93 -0.73
CA ASP A 105 6.39 -5.63 -0.15
C ASP A 105 7.85 -5.60 0.32
N ARG A 106 8.32 -6.69 0.92
CA ARG A 106 9.71 -6.84 1.31
C ARG A 106 10.66 -6.75 0.11
N LEU A 107 10.40 -7.51 -0.94
CA LEU A 107 11.21 -7.47 -2.16
C LEU A 107 11.20 -6.08 -2.82
N LEU A 108 10.06 -5.40 -2.81
CA LEU A 108 9.93 -4.03 -3.30
C LEU A 108 10.85 -3.08 -2.53
N CYS A 109 10.87 -3.17 -1.20
CA CYS A 109 11.72 -2.34 -0.33
C CYS A 109 13.21 -2.65 -0.50
N GLU A 110 13.60 -3.93 -0.58
CA GLU A 110 14.98 -4.35 -0.84
C GLU A 110 15.48 -3.80 -2.18
N ARG A 111 14.67 -3.93 -3.24
CA ARG A 111 14.99 -3.42 -4.55
C ARG A 111 15.07 -1.89 -4.62
N TRP A 112 14.21 -1.21 -3.85
CA TRP A 112 14.28 0.25 -3.73
C TRP A 112 15.58 0.68 -3.05
N ASN A 113 16.02 0.02 -1.97
CA ASN A 113 17.30 0.26 -1.32
C ASN A 113 18.49 0.05 -2.27
N GLU A 114 18.50 -1.04 -3.03
CA GLU A 114 19.56 -1.33 -4.01
C GLU A 114 19.70 -0.20 -5.04
N ARG A 115 18.57 0.30 -5.54
CA ARG A 115 18.55 1.40 -6.49
C ARG A 115 18.99 2.72 -5.86
N MET A 116 18.58 3.00 -4.63
CA MET A 116 19.03 4.19 -3.89
C MET A 116 20.54 4.21 -3.71
N TRP A 117 21.18 3.04 -3.55
CA TRP A 117 22.64 2.94 -3.44
C TRP A 117 23.36 3.09 -4.78
N SER A 118 22.76 2.61 -5.87
CA SER A 118 23.37 2.70 -7.20
C SER A 118 23.23 4.09 -7.81
N ASP A 119 22.05 4.68 -7.74
CA ASP A 119 21.70 5.88 -8.48
C ASP A 119 21.78 7.16 -7.61
N GLY A 120 21.80 7.00 -6.27
CA GLY A 120 21.96 8.10 -5.32
C GLY A 120 20.75 9.04 -5.22
N GLU A 121 19.67 8.75 -5.91
CA GLU A 121 18.44 9.53 -5.93
C GLU A 121 17.21 8.67 -5.63
N PRO A 122 16.15 9.25 -5.01
CA PRO A 122 14.92 8.54 -4.75
C PRO A 122 14.21 8.23 -6.08
N ILE A 123 14.19 6.96 -6.44
CA ILE A 123 13.64 6.47 -7.71
C ILE A 123 12.16 6.20 -7.57
N ASP A 124 11.41 6.60 -8.58
CA ASP A 124 10.01 6.26 -8.78
C ASP A 124 9.89 4.95 -9.60
N PRO A 125 9.04 3.99 -9.24
CA PRO A 125 8.12 4.00 -8.09
C PRO A 125 8.82 3.68 -6.77
N SER A 126 8.60 4.51 -5.75
CA SER A 126 9.01 4.22 -4.38
C SER A 126 7.92 3.45 -3.63
N PRO A 127 8.28 2.64 -2.63
CA PRO A 127 7.30 2.02 -1.74
C PRO A 127 6.44 3.07 -1.03
N THR A 128 5.25 2.68 -0.61
CA THR A 128 4.43 3.45 0.33
C THR A 128 4.87 3.18 1.77
N ILE A 129 4.41 4.01 2.71
CA ILE A 129 4.66 3.80 4.15
C ILE A 129 4.13 2.43 4.59
N ASP A 130 2.92 2.07 4.15
CA ASP A 130 2.30 0.79 4.50
C ASP A 130 3.10 -0.40 3.97
N GLN A 131 3.54 -0.35 2.72
CA GLN A 131 4.38 -1.38 2.12
C GLN A 131 5.72 -1.52 2.84
N ALA A 132 6.35 -0.40 3.24
CA ALA A 132 7.59 -0.44 3.98
C ALA A 132 7.44 -1.10 5.36
N VAL A 133 6.38 -0.73 6.10
CA VAL A 133 6.08 -1.32 7.41
C VAL A 133 5.72 -2.80 7.28
N ASN A 134 4.85 -3.16 6.33
CA ASN A 134 4.43 -4.53 6.08
C ASN A 134 5.60 -5.42 5.60
N GLY A 135 6.49 -4.88 4.78
CA GLY A 135 7.71 -5.56 4.32
C GLY A 135 8.78 -5.76 5.39
N GLY A 136 8.58 -5.22 6.61
CA GLY A 136 9.50 -5.35 7.74
C GLY A 136 10.60 -4.28 7.79
N PHE A 137 10.40 -3.14 7.14
CA PHE A 137 11.30 -1.99 7.15
C PHE A 137 10.64 -0.75 7.78
N PRO A 138 10.36 -0.77 9.09
CA PRO A 138 9.63 0.33 9.74
C PRO A 138 10.45 1.62 9.89
N TRP A 139 11.74 1.60 9.58
CA TRP A 139 12.64 2.74 9.75
C TRP A 139 13.14 3.27 8.41
N LEU A 140 13.12 4.60 8.27
CA LEU A 140 13.69 5.30 7.13
C LEU A 140 14.90 6.12 7.59
N GLU A 141 16.08 5.78 7.09
CA GLU A 141 17.28 6.56 7.32
C GLU A 141 17.30 7.77 6.38
N ILE A 142 17.49 8.94 6.96
CA ILE A 142 17.53 10.21 6.23
C ILE A 142 18.78 11.00 6.61
N ARG A 143 19.20 11.90 5.72
CA ARG A 143 20.27 12.86 5.97
C ARG A 143 19.76 14.28 5.71
N CYS A 144 20.09 15.19 6.59
CA CYS A 144 19.77 16.61 6.37
C CYS A 144 20.57 17.17 5.19
N ALA A 145 19.93 17.81 4.24
CA ALA A 145 20.60 18.40 3.08
C ALA A 145 21.61 19.52 3.50
N HIS A 146 21.35 20.24 4.60
CA HIS A 146 22.20 21.33 5.07
C HIS A 146 23.31 20.88 6.02
N CYS A 147 22.97 20.33 7.20
CA CYS A 147 23.95 19.97 8.24
C CYS A 147 24.52 18.55 8.11
N LYS A 148 24.07 17.80 7.11
CA LYS A 148 24.50 16.43 6.81
C LYS A 148 24.31 15.44 7.98
N THR A 149 23.62 15.83 9.06
CA THR A 149 23.35 14.94 10.20
C THR A 149 22.40 13.83 9.75
N PRO A 150 22.77 12.55 9.94
CA PRO A 150 21.86 11.42 9.72
C PRO A 150 20.84 11.34 10.85
N SER A 151 19.67 10.79 10.57
CA SER A 151 18.64 10.48 11.57
C SER A 151 17.68 9.43 11.03
N ASP A 152 17.07 8.69 11.94
CA ASP A 152 16.07 7.68 11.61
C ASP A 152 14.67 8.23 11.86
N VAL A 153 13.75 7.85 11.01
CA VAL A 153 12.34 8.20 11.07
C VAL A 153 11.54 6.91 11.22
N ASP A 154 10.76 6.82 12.27
CA ASP A 154 9.82 5.73 12.48
C ASP A 154 8.58 5.94 11.58
N LEU A 155 8.45 5.11 10.56
CA LEU A 155 7.34 5.17 9.61
C LEU A 155 6.03 4.72 10.24
N ALA A 156 6.07 3.75 11.16
CA ALA A 156 4.88 3.25 11.83
C ALA A 156 4.27 4.28 12.80
N ALA A 157 5.12 5.14 13.41
CA ALA A 157 4.68 6.21 14.30
C ALA A 157 4.28 7.51 13.56
N MET A 158 4.46 7.58 12.25
CA MET A 158 4.14 8.78 11.48
C MET A 158 2.64 9.00 11.33
N LYS A 159 2.21 10.25 11.51
CA LYS A 159 0.82 10.68 11.28
C LYS A 159 0.56 11.04 9.80
N HIS A 160 1.05 10.23 8.89
CA HIS A 160 0.79 10.37 7.45
C HIS A 160 -0.13 9.26 6.96
N PRO A 161 -0.88 9.47 5.86
CA PRO A 161 -1.65 8.40 5.24
C PRO A 161 -0.74 7.22 4.88
N PRO A 162 -1.15 5.96 5.15
CA PRO A 162 -0.35 4.77 4.83
C PRO A 162 0.02 4.65 3.34
N SER A 163 -0.82 5.20 2.47
CA SER A 163 -0.62 5.25 1.02
C SER A 163 0.35 6.34 0.54
N THR A 164 0.99 7.10 1.45
CA THR A 164 1.98 8.12 1.08
C THR A 164 3.25 7.44 0.58
N PHE A 165 3.75 7.86 -0.57
CA PHE A 165 5.00 7.37 -1.12
C PHE A 165 6.21 7.91 -0.34
N LEU A 166 7.27 7.10 -0.22
CA LEU A 166 8.46 7.49 0.54
C LEU A 166 9.18 8.68 -0.08
N HIS A 167 9.25 8.78 -1.42
CA HIS A 167 9.91 9.91 -2.07
C HIS A 167 9.26 11.26 -1.74
N ASP A 168 7.93 11.29 -1.50
CA ASP A 168 7.21 12.50 -1.08
C ASP A 168 7.63 12.99 0.31
N LEU A 169 8.13 12.10 1.16
CA LEU A 169 8.58 12.45 2.51
C LEU A 169 9.81 13.33 2.50
N ALA A 170 10.67 13.25 1.49
CA ALA A 170 11.88 14.05 1.40
C ALA A 170 11.63 15.56 1.56
N SER A 171 10.55 16.04 0.93
CA SER A 171 10.14 17.45 0.98
C SER A 171 9.46 17.84 2.29
N ARG A 172 8.90 16.88 3.03
CA ARG A 172 8.12 17.12 4.25
C ARG A 172 8.92 16.96 5.53
N LEU A 173 9.92 16.08 5.51
CA LEU A 173 10.80 15.84 6.66
C LEU A 173 11.73 17.03 6.92
N ARG A 174 11.93 17.38 8.19
CA ARG A 174 12.73 18.53 8.61
C ARG A 174 13.74 18.14 9.67
N CYS A 175 14.94 18.65 9.51
CA CYS A 175 16.00 18.46 10.49
C CYS A 175 15.72 19.29 11.76
N ARG A 176 15.69 18.64 12.92
CA ARG A 176 15.44 19.32 14.20
C ARG A 176 16.51 20.34 14.57
N LYS A 177 17.82 20.02 14.30
CA LYS A 177 18.93 20.94 14.55
C LYS A 177 18.78 22.21 13.72
N CYS A 178 18.53 22.07 12.43
CA CYS A 178 18.35 23.21 11.52
C CYS A 178 17.05 24.00 11.81
N ALA A 179 15.98 23.30 12.22
CA ALA A 179 14.73 23.94 12.60
C ALA A 179 14.87 24.85 13.83
N LYS A 180 15.66 24.45 14.83
CA LYS A 180 16.00 25.30 15.99
C LYS A 180 16.75 26.57 15.58
N ALA A 181 17.52 26.51 14.49
CA ALA A 181 18.22 27.67 13.91
C ALA A 181 17.39 28.42 12.86
N GLY A 182 16.06 28.20 12.82
CA GLY A 182 15.16 28.89 11.88
C GLY A 182 15.25 28.42 10.42
N ARG A 183 16.04 27.39 10.12
CA ARG A 183 16.25 26.85 8.78
C ARG A 183 15.36 25.65 8.52
N ARG A 184 14.86 25.48 7.28
CA ARG A 184 13.97 24.36 6.91
C ARG A 184 14.50 23.61 5.67
N PRO A 185 15.71 23.02 5.75
CA PRO A 185 16.24 22.25 4.63
C PRO A 185 15.43 20.97 4.42
N SER A 186 15.38 20.49 3.19
CA SER A 186 14.82 19.19 2.84
C SER A 186 15.69 18.06 3.43
N ALA A 187 15.11 16.87 3.51
CA ALA A 187 15.85 15.65 3.84
C ALA A 187 16.27 14.93 2.55
N THR A 188 17.44 14.33 2.56
CA THR A 188 17.86 13.35 1.56
C THR A 188 17.54 11.97 2.14
N LEU A 189 16.78 11.16 1.42
CA LEU A 189 16.48 9.78 1.79
C LEU A 189 17.73 8.93 1.53
N LEU A 190 18.04 7.98 2.41
CA LEU A 190 19.18 7.10 2.25
C LEU A 190 18.76 5.66 2.00
N GLN A 191 18.03 5.06 2.94
CA GLN A 191 17.61 3.67 2.85
C GLN A 191 16.51 3.36 3.85
N LEU A 192 15.83 2.24 3.60
CA LEU A 192 14.93 1.60 4.56
C LEU A 192 15.70 0.60 5.41
N THR A 193 15.40 0.56 6.72
CA THR A 193 16.05 -0.35 7.66
C THR A 193 15.04 -1.03 8.58
N TRP A 194 15.39 -2.22 9.06
CA TRP A 194 14.56 -2.96 10.02
C TRP A 194 14.72 -2.45 11.46
N GLN A 195 15.86 -1.79 11.74
CA GLN A 195 16.20 -1.24 13.05
C GLN A 195 16.75 0.18 12.90
N PRO A 196 16.56 1.06 13.89
CA PRO A 196 17.16 2.38 13.89
C PRO A 196 18.68 2.26 13.98
N ARG A 197 19.41 2.97 13.13
CA ARG A 197 20.88 3.01 13.12
C ARG A 197 21.45 4.15 13.94
N HIS A 198 20.70 5.23 14.02
CA HIS A 198 21.07 6.45 14.70
C HIS A 198 20.20 6.62 15.93
N THR A 199 20.52 5.88 17.02
CA THR A 199 19.83 6.05 18.29
C THR A 199 19.99 7.49 18.76
N ARG A 200 18.87 8.07 19.09
CA ARG A 200 18.79 9.42 19.61
C ARG A 200 19.48 9.44 20.97
N THR A 201 20.75 9.89 21.05
CA THR A 201 21.29 10.36 22.32
C THR A 201 20.50 11.60 22.70
N GLU A 202 19.55 11.43 23.60
CA GLU A 202 18.87 12.56 24.24
C GLU A 202 19.91 13.25 25.14
N SER A 203 20.38 14.39 24.66
CA SER A 203 21.21 15.32 25.44
C SER A 203 20.38 16.54 25.76
#